data_aac8cf8bde27523c3e13b4fe5904356d
#
_entry.id   aac8cf8bde27523c3e13b4fe5904356d
#
_cell.length_a   1.000
_cell.length_b   1.000
_cell.length_c   1.000
_cell.angle_alpha   90.00
_cell.angle_beta   90.00
_cell.angle_gamma   90.00
#
_symmetry.space_group_name_H-M   'P 1'
#
loop_
_entity.id
_entity.type
_entity.pdbx_description
1 polymer ?
#
loop_
_entity_poly.entity_id
_entity_poly.type
_entity_poly.pdbx_seq_one_letter_code
_entity_poly.pdbx_strand_id
1 'polypeptide(L)'
;MDGITVITGPRSGAGHLFALLRNFESIAPFDDLFQPGGQSAGVRIDVAELEAHRQGKSLLALKLTSAVPRDIAEEQIVGRMGMRTMFVVRRQIDAYVSLAKATALGAWRDTDMTPVKVKLDAERFAKWLDEQEAWYVHWKDWLERRAY
;
A
#
# COMPACT_ATOMS: atom_id res chain seq x y z
N MET A 1 -1.72 15.12 -13.38
CA MET A 1 -2.64 14.16 -12.71
C MET A 1 -2.62 14.48 -11.22
N ASP A 2 -3.76 14.88 -10.68
CA ASP A 2 -3.84 15.22 -9.25
C ASP A 2 -4.30 13.98 -8.46
N GLY A 3 -3.63 13.71 -7.36
CA GLY A 3 -3.96 12.54 -6.58
C GLY A 3 -3.20 12.40 -5.28
N ILE A 4 -3.43 11.25 -4.63
CA ILE A 4 -2.81 10.87 -3.38
C ILE A 4 -2.18 9.50 -3.55
N THR A 5 -0.90 9.37 -3.27
CA THR A 5 -0.24 8.07 -3.11
C THR A 5 -0.24 7.69 -1.64
N VAL A 6 -0.86 6.58 -1.33
CA VAL A 6 -0.92 6.02 0.04
C VAL A 6 0.16 4.97 0.18
N ILE A 7 1.26 5.33 0.82
CA ILE A 7 2.36 4.41 1.13
C ILE A 7 2.01 3.64 2.41
N THR A 8 2.08 2.32 2.32
CA THR A 8 1.57 1.45 3.38
C THR A 8 2.29 0.10 3.44
N GLY A 9 2.40 -0.46 4.62
CA GLY A 9 2.80 -1.85 4.85
C GLY A 9 1.59 -2.81 4.83
N PRO A 10 1.85 -4.12 4.86
CA PRO A 10 0.79 -5.11 4.93
C PRO A 10 0.00 -4.98 6.24
N ARG A 11 -1.31 -5.21 6.15
CA ARG A 11 -2.24 -5.20 7.31
C ARG A 11 -2.26 -3.89 8.11
N SER A 12 -1.85 -2.79 7.52
CA SER A 12 -1.85 -1.45 8.14
C SER A 12 -3.24 -0.81 8.30
N GLY A 13 -4.27 -1.36 7.65
CA GLY A 13 -5.61 -0.79 7.58
C GLY A 13 -5.89 0.00 6.29
N ALA A 14 -4.95 0.04 5.36
CA ALA A 14 -5.14 0.74 4.09
C ALA A 14 -6.35 0.23 3.28
N GLY A 15 -6.67 -1.06 3.34
CA GLY A 15 -7.87 -1.60 2.70
C GLY A 15 -9.16 -0.94 3.23
N HIS A 16 -9.24 -0.71 4.54
CA HIS A 16 -10.37 -0.01 5.15
C HIS A 16 -10.41 1.46 4.72
N LEU A 17 -9.26 2.14 4.71
CA LEU A 17 -9.16 3.51 4.20
C LEU A 17 -9.67 3.60 2.75
N PHE A 18 -9.25 2.69 1.87
CA PHE A 18 -9.69 2.68 0.48
C PHE A 18 -11.19 2.36 0.33
N ALA A 19 -11.74 1.52 1.21
CA ALA A 19 -13.19 1.29 1.27
C ALA A 19 -13.95 2.59 1.65
N LEU A 20 -13.42 3.38 2.59
CA LEU A 20 -13.98 4.69 2.93
C LEU A 20 -13.84 5.70 1.80
N LEU A 21 -12.69 5.75 1.12
CA LEU A 21 -12.45 6.66 -0.01
C LEU A 21 -13.43 6.44 -1.18
N ARG A 22 -13.96 5.23 -1.36
CA ARG A 22 -15.00 4.94 -2.37
C ARG A 22 -16.31 5.69 -2.16
N ASN A 23 -16.57 6.17 -0.93
CA ASN A 23 -17.77 6.96 -0.64
C ASN A 23 -17.67 8.43 -1.09
N PHE A 24 -16.51 8.88 -1.55
CA PHE A 24 -16.33 10.26 -2.02
C PHE A 24 -16.45 10.30 -3.55
N GLU A 25 -17.40 11.10 -4.04
CA GLU A 25 -17.66 11.25 -5.47
C GLU A 25 -16.44 11.78 -6.25
N SER A 26 -15.63 12.60 -5.60
CA SER A 26 -14.45 13.24 -6.21
C SER A 26 -13.21 12.35 -6.25
N ILE A 27 -13.20 11.20 -5.56
CA ILE A 27 -12.02 10.36 -5.43
C ILE A 27 -12.20 9.05 -6.18
N ALA A 28 -11.22 8.69 -7.02
CA ALA A 28 -11.08 7.38 -7.65
C ALA A 28 -10.03 6.55 -6.89
N PRO A 29 -10.42 5.68 -5.96
CA PRO A 29 -9.47 4.83 -5.24
C PRO A 29 -9.08 3.62 -6.09
N PHE A 30 -7.77 3.39 -6.21
CA PHE A 30 -7.17 2.28 -6.92
C PHE A 30 -6.22 1.54 -5.97
N ASP A 31 -6.68 0.44 -5.40
CA ASP A 31 -5.99 -0.28 -4.32
C ASP A 31 -5.29 -1.58 -4.76
N ASP A 32 -5.40 -1.95 -6.02
CA ASP A 32 -4.87 -3.20 -6.57
C ASP A 32 -3.87 -2.97 -7.72
N LEU A 33 -2.99 -1.95 -7.61
CA LEU A 33 -1.94 -1.68 -8.60
C LEU A 33 -1.05 -2.91 -8.89
N PHE A 34 -0.88 -3.75 -7.87
CA PHE A 34 -0.10 -4.97 -7.98
C PHE A 34 -0.69 -6.03 -7.06
N GLN A 35 -1.26 -7.07 -7.63
CA GLN A 35 -1.67 -8.25 -6.89
C GLN A 35 -0.48 -9.21 -6.70
N PRO A 36 -0.31 -9.82 -5.52
CA PRO A 36 0.61 -10.95 -5.34
C PRO A 36 0.21 -12.07 -6.32
N GLY A 37 1.09 -12.41 -7.25
CA GLY A 37 0.83 -13.42 -8.28
C GLY A 37 0.68 -12.86 -9.70
N GLY A 38 0.56 -11.55 -9.89
CA GLY A 38 0.72 -10.92 -11.20
C GLY A 38 2.21 -11.00 -11.60
N GLN A 39 2.48 -11.39 -12.84
CA GLN A 39 3.84 -11.48 -13.36
C GLN A 39 4.50 -10.10 -13.34
N SER A 40 5.31 -9.85 -12.34
CA SER A 40 5.97 -8.57 -12.09
C SER A 40 7.21 -8.32 -12.97
N ALA A 41 7.48 -9.16 -13.96
CA ALA A 41 8.55 -8.93 -14.91
C ALA A 41 8.08 -7.92 -15.97
N GLY A 42 8.49 -6.65 -15.81
CA GLY A 42 8.26 -5.60 -16.81
C GLY A 42 6.97 -4.79 -16.64
N VAL A 43 6.41 -4.71 -15.44
CA VAL A 43 5.18 -3.93 -15.21
C VAL A 43 5.48 -2.44 -15.38
N ARG A 44 5.03 -1.90 -16.49
CA ARG A 44 4.82 -0.47 -16.67
C ARG A 44 3.46 -0.12 -16.10
N ILE A 45 3.42 0.89 -15.24
CA ILE A 45 2.12 1.47 -14.87
C ILE A 45 1.61 2.24 -16.09
N ASP A 46 0.54 1.74 -16.67
CA ASP A 46 -0.09 2.45 -17.78
C ASP A 46 -0.87 3.64 -17.23
N VAL A 47 -0.36 4.83 -17.51
CA VAL A 47 -0.98 6.10 -17.12
C VAL A 47 -2.35 6.25 -17.76
N ALA A 48 -2.54 5.77 -18.97
CA ALA A 48 -3.82 5.83 -19.65
C ALA A 48 -4.86 4.96 -18.93
N GLU A 49 -4.44 3.80 -18.39
CA GLU A 49 -5.30 2.95 -17.55
C GLU A 49 -5.68 3.63 -16.24
N LEU A 50 -4.73 4.31 -15.58
CA LEU A 50 -5.00 5.07 -14.35
C LEU A 50 -5.95 6.24 -14.61
N GLU A 51 -5.76 6.97 -15.71
CA GLU A 51 -6.67 8.07 -16.07
C GLU A 51 -8.05 7.55 -16.46
N ALA A 52 -8.15 6.42 -17.16
CA ALA A 52 -9.43 5.79 -17.44
C ALA A 52 -10.15 5.35 -16.16
N HIS A 53 -9.39 4.86 -15.15
CA HIS A 53 -9.94 4.49 -13.85
C HIS A 53 -10.56 5.67 -13.09
N ARG A 54 -10.08 6.90 -13.33
CA ARG A 54 -10.67 8.11 -12.72
C ARG A 54 -12.15 8.32 -13.06
N GLN A 55 -12.59 7.88 -14.23
CA GLN A 55 -13.99 8.00 -14.65
C GLN A 55 -14.57 9.42 -14.47
N GLY A 56 -13.78 10.45 -14.73
CA GLY A 56 -14.17 11.85 -14.56
C GLY A 56 -14.05 12.40 -13.13
N LYS A 57 -13.62 11.60 -12.15
CA LYS A 57 -13.37 12.08 -10.78
C LYS A 57 -12.13 12.98 -10.73
N SER A 58 -12.10 13.94 -9.81
CA SER A 58 -11.06 14.96 -9.75
C SER A 58 -9.73 14.46 -9.18
N LEU A 59 -9.76 13.47 -8.25
CA LEU A 59 -8.58 12.96 -7.56
C LEU A 59 -8.43 11.46 -7.77
N LEU A 60 -7.20 11.01 -7.97
CA LEU A 60 -6.83 9.59 -7.95
C LEU A 60 -6.19 9.24 -6.60
N ALA A 61 -6.59 8.14 -5.97
CA ALA A 61 -5.93 7.59 -4.79
C ALA A 61 -5.30 6.25 -5.13
N LEU A 62 -3.96 6.17 -5.02
CA LEU A 62 -3.18 4.98 -5.35
C LEU A 62 -2.61 4.35 -4.08
N LYS A 63 -2.80 3.04 -3.90
CA LYS A 63 -2.16 2.30 -2.83
C LYS A 63 -0.79 1.77 -3.27
N LEU A 64 0.25 2.17 -2.55
CA LEU A 64 1.61 1.74 -2.78
C LEU A 64 2.10 0.84 -1.65
N THR A 65 2.48 -0.38 -1.99
CA THR A 65 3.01 -1.38 -1.05
C THR A 65 4.41 -1.83 -1.49
N SER A 66 5.11 -2.56 -0.64
CA SER A 66 6.42 -3.14 -0.95
C SER A 66 6.41 -4.19 -2.08
N ALA A 67 5.24 -4.58 -2.57
CA ALA A 67 5.11 -5.43 -3.75
C ALA A 67 5.44 -4.70 -5.06
N VAL A 68 5.38 -3.36 -5.05
CA VAL A 68 5.73 -2.53 -6.22
C VAL A 68 7.25 -2.35 -6.26
N PRO A 69 7.91 -2.63 -7.39
CA PRO A 69 9.33 -2.32 -7.56
C PRO A 69 9.61 -0.83 -7.29
N ARG A 70 10.68 -0.55 -6.54
CA ARG A 70 10.97 0.82 -6.05
C ARG A 70 11.18 1.82 -7.18
N ASP A 71 11.93 1.43 -8.20
CA ASP A 71 12.19 2.25 -9.39
C ASP A 71 10.88 2.66 -10.10
N ILE A 72 9.98 1.73 -10.28
CA ILE A 72 8.65 2.00 -10.85
C ILE A 72 7.84 2.95 -9.95
N ALA A 73 7.85 2.69 -8.63
CA ALA A 73 7.12 3.51 -7.68
C ALA A 73 7.67 4.94 -7.63
N GLU A 74 8.99 5.11 -7.64
CA GLU A 74 9.66 6.41 -7.63
C GLU A 74 9.39 7.23 -8.89
N GLU A 75 9.52 6.63 -10.06
CA GLU A 75 9.43 7.35 -11.33
C GLU A 75 7.98 7.55 -11.80
N GLN A 76 7.16 6.51 -11.64
CA GLN A 76 5.85 6.47 -12.28
C GLN A 76 4.67 6.80 -11.35
N ILE A 77 4.88 6.78 -10.02
CA ILE A 77 3.82 7.03 -9.05
C ILE A 77 4.13 8.25 -8.19
N VAL A 78 5.09 8.12 -7.26
CA VAL A 78 5.34 9.12 -6.21
C VAL A 78 6.00 10.37 -6.79
N GLY A 79 6.89 10.20 -7.77
CA GLY A 79 7.61 11.31 -8.44
C GLY A 79 6.76 12.13 -9.40
N ARG A 80 5.50 11.80 -9.61
CA ARG A 80 4.65 12.50 -10.55
C ARG A 80 4.19 13.85 -10.01
N MET A 81 4.22 14.84 -10.89
CA MET A 81 3.67 16.15 -10.59
C MET A 81 2.17 16.06 -10.26
N GLY A 82 1.74 16.73 -9.19
CA GLY A 82 0.36 16.74 -8.73
C GLY A 82 0.00 15.59 -7.77
N MET A 83 0.90 14.62 -7.54
CA MET A 83 0.70 13.58 -6.56
C MET A 83 1.16 14.03 -5.17
N ARG A 84 0.29 13.87 -4.19
CA ARG A 84 0.64 14.05 -2.77
C ARG A 84 0.83 12.69 -2.12
N THR A 85 1.68 12.62 -1.11
CA THR A 85 1.99 11.37 -0.43
C THR A 85 1.41 11.35 0.97
N MET A 86 0.81 10.24 1.34
CA MET A 86 0.33 9.95 2.67
C MET A 86 0.87 8.60 3.14
N PHE A 87 1.32 8.53 4.39
CA PHE A 87 1.71 7.28 5.02
C PHE A 87 0.57 6.73 5.86
N VAL A 88 0.28 5.45 5.71
CA VAL A 88 -0.63 4.72 6.59
C VAL A 88 0.19 3.70 7.37
N VAL A 89 0.34 3.97 8.66
CA VAL A 89 1.14 3.16 9.58
C VAL A 89 0.24 2.63 10.68
N ARG A 90 0.41 1.38 11.02
CA ARG A 90 -0.21 0.72 12.16
C ARG A 90 0.86 0.28 13.14
N ARG A 91 0.52 0.13 14.42
CA ARG A 91 1.43 -0.49 15.39
C ARG A 91 1.90 -1.85 14.84
N GLN A 92 3.22 -1.99 14.70
CA GLN A 92 3.80 -3.07 13.90
C GLN A 92 3.45 -4.46 14.44
N ILE A 93 3.41 -4.62 15.76
CA ILE A 93 2.99 -5.90 16.36
C ILE A 93 1.56 -6.29 15.97
N ASP A 94 0.63 -5.33 15.92
CA ASP A 94 -0.77 -5.61 15.54
C ASP A 94 -0.89 -5.95 14.05
N ALA A 95 -0.09 -5.30 13.20
CA ALA A 95 -0.02 -5.60 11.78
C ALA A 95 0.54 -7.01 11.56
N TYR A 96 1.61 -7.37 12.27
CA TYR A 96 2.22 -8.69 12.18
C TYR A 96 1.30 -9.81 12.69
N VAL A 97 0.64 -9.62 13.84
CA VAL A 97 -0.37 -10.58 14.36
C VAL A 97 -1.50 -10.77 13.34
N SER A 98 -2.00 -9.68 12.77
CA SER A 98 -3.05 -9.74 11.73
C SER A 98 -2.57 -10.47 10.47
N LEU A 99 -1.31 -10.27 10.08
CA LEU A 99 -0.69 -10.98 8.95
C LEU A 99 -0.57 -12.48 9.23
N ALA A 100 -0.07 -12.86 10.41
CA ALA A 100 0.08 -14.24 10.81
C ALA A 100 -1.28 -14.98 10.85
N LYS A 101 -2.32 -14.33 11.36
CA LYS A 101 -3.69 -14.87 11.36
C LYS A 101 -4.24 -15.05 9.94
N ALA A 102 -4.08 -14.03 9.07
CA ALA A 102 -4.53 -14.10 7.68
C ALA A 102 -3.83 -15.23 6.92
N THR A 103 -2.54 -15.40 7.14
CA THR A 103 -1.75 -16.49 6.54
C THR A 103 -2.22 -17.86 7.03
N ALA A 104 -2.46 -18.01 8.34
CA ALA A 104 -2.92 -19.27 8.93
C ALA A 104 -4.30 -19.70 8.42
N LEU A 105 -5.19 -18.74 8.15
CA LEU A 105 -6.54 -18.97 7.62
C LEU A 105 -6.60 -19.07 6.09
N GLY A 106 -5.58 -18.57 5.37
CA GLY A 106 -5.67 -18.34 3.93
C GLY A 106 -6.71 -17.30 3.55
N ALA A 107 -7.12 -16.43 4.50
CA ALA A 107 -8.17 -15.43 4.32
C ALA A 107 -7.64 -14.02 4.57
N TRP A 108 -7.81 -13.13 3.58
CA TRP A 108 -7.20 -11.81 3.57
C TRP A 108 -8.17 -10.65 3.78
N ARG A 109 -9.45 -10.85 3.52
CA ARG A 109 -10.53 -9.85 3.62
C ARG A 109 -11.78 -10.46 4.22
N ASP A 110 -12.61 -9.65 4.83
CA ASP A 110 -13.99 -9.95 5.26
C ASP A 110 -14.14 -11.21 6.14
N THR A 111 -13.10 -11.51 6.94
CA THR A 111 -13.08 -12.67 7.82
C THR A 111 -12.86 -12.23 9.26
N ASP A 112 -13.70 -12.71 10.17
CA ASP A 112 -13.48 -12.54 11.61
C ASP A 112 -12.27 -13.37 12.06
N MET A 113 -11.20 -12.67 12.39
CA MET A 113 -9.95 -13.27 12.87
C MET A 113 -9.85 -13.28 14.41
N THR A 114 -10.88 -12.80 15.11
CA THR A 114 -10.89 -12.71 16.58
C THR A 114 -10.63 -14.07 17.25
N PRO A 115 -11.28 -15.17 16.83
CA PRO A 115 -11.07 -16.46 17.47
C PRO A 115 -9.74 -17.13 17.10
N VAL A 116 -9.03 -16.63 16.10
CA VAL A 116 -7.80 -17.27 15.60
C VAL A 116 -6.64 -16.96 16.51
N LYS A 117 -6.03 -18.01 17.04
CA LYS A 117 -4.80 -17.93 17.84
C LYS A 117 -3.61 -18.33 16.96
N VAL A 118 -2.55 -17.55 17.01
CA VAL A 118 -1.29 -17.82 16.31
C VAL A 118 -0.14 -17.77 17.29
N LYS A 119 0.83 -18.66 17.11
CA LYS A 119 2.10 -18.60 17.83
C LYS A 119 2.99 -17.62 17.08
N LEU A 120 3.48 -16.61 17.77
CA LEU A 120 4.42 -15.64 17.23
C LEU A 120 5.86 -16.14 17.41
N ASP A 121 6.65 -15.98 16.38
CA ASP A 121 8.08 -16.22 16.36
C ASP A 121 8.79 -14.88 16.45
N ALA A 122 9.62 -14.69 17.48
CA ALA A 122 10.28 -13.43 17.74
C ALA A 122 11.32 -13.06 16.66
N GLU A 123 12.06 -14.05 16.14
CA GLU A 123 13.06 -13.81 15.11
C GLU A 123 12.41 -13.42 13.77
N ARG A 124 11.34 -14.12 13.41
CA ARG A 124 10.55 -13.77 12.21
C ARG A 124 9.90 -12.40 12.34
N PHE A 125 9.41 -12.06 13.54
CA PHE A 125 8.86 -10.74 13.79
C PHE A 125 9.93 -9.66 13.66
N ALA A 126 11.11 -9.83 14.25
CA ALA A 126 12.21 -8.88 14.16
C ALA A 126 12.62 -8.65 12.69
N LYS A 127 12.83 -9.72 11.92
CA LYS A 127 13.14 -9.61 10.49
C LYS A 127 12.06 -8.85 9.71
N TRP A 128 10.79 -9.19 9.95
CA TRP A 128 9.67 -8.51 9.30
C TRP A 128 9.61 -7.03 9.68
N LEU A 129 9.88 -6.69 10.95
CA LEU A 129 9.93 -5.31 11.44
C LEU A 129 11.02 -4.51 10.72
N ASP A 130 12.23 -5.05 10.60
CA ASP A 130 13.34 -4.42 9.88
C ASP A 130 12.97 -4.14 8.41
N GLU A 131 12.29 -5.07 7.75
CA GLU A 131 11.80 -4.89 6.37
C GLU A 131 10.76 -3.76 6.28
N GLN A 132 9.84 -3.65 7.25
CA GLN A 132 8.84 -2.58 7.27
C GLN A 132 9.47 -1.22 7.57
N GLU A 133 10.39 -1.16 8.53
CA GLU A 133 11.11 0.08 8.85
C GLU A 133 11.93 0.55 7.66
N ALA A 134 12.68 -0.32 7.00
CA ALA A 134 13.44 0.00 5.80
C ALA A 134 12.55 0.53 4.67
N TRP A 135 11.33 0.00 4.52
CA TRP A 135 10.35 0.48 3.55
C TRP A 135 9.91 1.93 3.84
N TYR A 136 9.51 2.23 5.09
CA TYR A 136 9.05 3.57 5.45
C TYR A 136 10.19 4.59 5.46
N VAL A 137 11.38 4.23 5.96
CA VAL A 137 12.58 5.08 5.95
C VAL A 137 12.96 5.44 4.52
N HIS A 138 12.99 4.46 3.61
CA HIS A 138 13.28 4.72 2.19
C HIS A 138 12.39 5.81 1.60
N TRP A 139 11.07 5.71 1.79
CA TRP A 139 10.13 6.67 1.24
C TRP A 139 10.21 8.04 1.92
N LYS A 140 10.42 8.07 3.23
CA LYS A 140 10.65 9.32 3.94
C LYS A 140 11.87 10.05 3.40
N ASP A 141 13.01 9.38 3.31
CA ASP A 141 14.26 9.95 2.82
C ASP A 141 14.15 10.38 1.34
N TRP A 142 13.42 9.60 0.53
CA TRP A 142 13.21 9.90 -0.88
C TRP A 142 12.38 11.19 -1.05
N LEU A 143 11.32 11.35 -0.26
CA LEU A 143 10.46 12.53 -0.27
C LEU A 143 11.19 13.77 0.25
N GLU A 144 11.95 13.63 1.34
CA GLU A 144 12.74 14.73 1.91
C GLU A 144 13.76 15.29 0.90
N ARG A 145 14.40 14.42 0.12
CA ARG A 145 15.35 14.85 -0.94
C ARG A 145 14.69 15.56 -2.11
N ARG A 146 13.40 15.43 -2.32
CA ARG A 146 12.66 16.01 -3.45
C ARG A 146 11.77 17.19 -3.06
N ALA A 147 11.67 17.50 -1.76
CA ALA A 147 10.85 18.62 -1.26
C ALA A 147 11.49 20.01 -1.49
N TYR A 148 12.62 20.10 -2.24
CA TYR A 148 13.33 21.35 -2.57
C TYR A 148 13.42 21.58 -4.06
#